data_605ae0b9b916dd725c5ce52e8d9bf87c
#
_entry.id   605ae0b9b916dd725c5ce52e8d9bf87c
#
_cell.length_a   1.000
_cell.length_b   1.000
_cell.length_c   1.000
_cell.angle_alpha   90.00
_cell.angle_beta   90.00
_cell.angle_gamma   90.00
#
_symmetry.space_group_name_H-M   'P 1'
#
loop_
_entity.id
_entity.type
_entity.pdbx_description
1 polymer ?
#
loop_
_entity_poly.entity_id
_entity_poly.type
_entity_poly.pdbx_seq_one_letter_code
_entity_poly.pdbx_strand_id
1 'polypeptide(L)'
;DLSEQYGTAVTAQPVPKAEDAELRTSRISVPEAVADWCSTSHSERVAYTYGAHFTERVKAFNLEFPNPPDVVAHPRNENEVAATLDWCDENQYVAVPYGGGSSVVWGLNPPEDRGPTVVISLDQLDQVLELDEVSRAARIQAGVFGPHLENQLRPHGYTLRHFPQSFRFSTLGGWIATRSGGHYA
;
A
#
# COMPACT_ATOMS: atom_id res chain seq x y z
N ASP A 1 5.90 1.58 34.02
CA ASP A 1 6.89 2.39 33.30
C ASP A 1 7.93 1.47 32.65
N LEU A 2 8.28 1.74 31.37
CA LEU A 2 9.25 0.94 30.63
C LEU A 2 10.65 1.00 31.27
N SER A 3 11.04 2.14 31.80
CA SER A 3 12.33 2.30 32.48
C SER A 3 12.45 1.41 33.69
N GLU A 4 11.35 1.26 34.44
CA GLU A 4 11.27 0.38 35.60
C GLU A 4 11.32 -1.10 35.18
N GLN A 5 10.59 -1.45 34.11
CA GLN A 5 10.52 -2.82 33.57
C GLN A 5 11.87 -3.31 33.05
N TYR A 6 12.63 -2.45 32.37
CA TYR A 6 13.90 -2.80 31.73
C TYR A 6 15.14 -2.40 32.54
N GLY A 7 14.97 -1.78 33.70
CA GLY A 7 16.08 -1.37 34.58
C GLY A 7 17.03 -0.35 33.95
N THR A 8 16.59 0.36 32.90
CA THR A 8 17.37 1.38 32.20
C THR A 8 16.48 2.58 31.84
N ALA A 9 17.05 3.76 31.80
CA ALA A 9 16.28 4.95 31.40
C ALA A 9 15.80 4.82 29.95
N VAL A 10 14.49 4.86 29.75
CA VAL A 10 13.86 4.86 28.43
C VAL A 10 13.39 6.30 28.12
N THR A 11 14.07 6.94 27.18
CA THR A 11 13.70 8.28 26.71
C THR A 11 12.96 8.18 25.38
N ALA A 12 11.79 8.83 25.31
CA ALA A 12 11.06 8.93 24.05
C ALA A 12 11.88 9.72 23.02
N GLN A 13 12.08 9.12 21.86
CA GLN A 13 12.70 9.81 20.74
C GLN A 13 11.64 10.61 19.99
N PRO A 14 11.98 11.78 19.40
CA PRO A 14 11.08 12.51 18.54
C PRO A 14 10.70 11.65 17.31
N VAL A 15 9.46 11.77 16.87
CA VAL A 15 9.02 11.12 15.63
C VAL A 15 9.74 11.77 14.45
N PRO A 16 10.48 11.01 13.64
CA PRO A 16 11.19 11.57 12.49
C PRO A 16 10.19 12.04 11.44
N LYS A 17 10.60 13.02 10.64
CA LYS A 17 9.80 13.52 9.55
C LYS A 17 10.26 12.91 8.23
N ALA A 18 9.32 12.66 7.31
CA ALA A 18 9.63 12.08 6.01
C ALA A 18 10.63 12.93 5.20
N GLU A 19 10.56 14.25 5.36
CA GLU A 19 11.46 15.20 4.71
C GLU A 19 12.94 15.09 5.15
N ASP A 20 13.18 14.53 6.33
CA ASP A 20 14.54 14.34 6.87
C ASP A 20 15.21 13.05 6.32
N ALA A 21 14.47 12.21 5.59
CA ALA A 21 15.01 10.99 5.01
C ALA A 21 15.90 11.30 3.79
N GLU A 22 17.05 10.66 3.72
CA GLU A 22 17.88 10.71 2.52
C GLU A 22 17.50 9.59 1.56
N LEU A 23 17.04 9.96 0.35
CA LEU A 23 16.69 9.00 -0.69
C LEU A 23 17.64 9.12 -1.88
N ARG A 24 17.98 7.98 -2.50
CA ARG A 24 18.60 8.00 -3.82
C ARG A 24 17.68 8.68 -4.83
N THR A 25 18.27 9.29 -5.86
CA THR A 25 17.50 9.82 -6.99
C THR A 25 16.72 8.70 -7.68
N SER A 26 15.52 9.02 -8.19
CA SER A 26 14.77 8.10 -9.03
C SER A 26 15.59 7.70 -10.26
N ARG A 27 15.58 6.41 -10.59
CA ARG A 27 16.24 5.84 -11.78
C ARG A 27 15.31 5.84 -12.99
N ILE A 28 14.03 6.25 -12.80
CA ILE A 28 12.99 6.23 -13.82
C ILE A 28 12.66 7.66 -14.23
N SER A 29 12.60 7.90 -15.53
CA SER A 29 11.98 9.07 -16.12
C SER A 29 10.55 8.72 -16.50
N VAL A 30 9.58 9.39 -15.90
CA VAL A 30 8.14 9.14 -16.14
C VAL A 30 7.75 9.73 -17.49
N PRO A 31 7.26 8.92 -18.45
CA PRO A 31 6.80 9.43 -19.74
C PRO A 31 5.45 10.12 -19.62
N GLU A 32 5.14 11.03 -20.55
CA GLU A 32 3.91 11.82 -20.58
C GLU A 32 2.64 10.93 -20.55
N ALA A 33 2.71 9.75 -21.16
CA ALA A 33 1.58 8.83 -21.26
C ALA A 33 1.05 8.33 -19.90
N VAL A 34 1.87 8.32 -18.83
CA VAL A 34 1.49 7.88 -17.49
C VAL A 34 1.70 8.96 -16.43
N ALA A 35 2.16 10.16 -16.82
CA ALA A 35 2.55 11.21 -15.91
C ALA A 35 1.41 11.71 -15.00
N ASP A 36 0.17 11.69 -15.50
CA ASP A 36 -1.00 12.22 -14.79
C ASP A 36 -1.31 11.50 -13.46
N TRP A 37 -0.87 10.24 -13.32
CA TRP A 37 -1.10 9.45 -12.11
C TRP A 37 0.18 8.89 -11.51
N CYS A 38 1.36 9.32 -11.98
CA CYS A 38 2.64 8.91 -11.45
C CYS A 38 3.34 10.04 -10.71
N SER A 39 3.96 9.72 -9.59
CA SER A 39 4.71 10.66 -8.77
C SER A 39 6.12 10.15 -8.49
N THR A 40 7.08 11.07 -8.53
CA THR A 40 8.46 10.86 -8.08
C THR A 40 8.76 11.68 -6.82
N SER A 41 7.73 12.20 -6.15
CA SER A 41 7.91 13.07 -4.99
C SER A 41 8.61 12.34 -3.85
N HIS A 42 9.46 13.05 -3.14
CA HIS A 42 10.22 12.52 -2.02
C HIS A 42 9.31 11.91 -0.94
N SER A 43 8.28 12.64 -0.55
CA SER A 43 7.36 12.22 0.51
C SER A 43 6.61 10.93 0.18
N GLU A 44 6.17 10.76 -1.08
CA GLU A 44 5.52 9.54 -1.52
C GLU A 44 6.48 8.36 -1.58
N ARG A 45 7.66 8.56 -2.12
CA ARG A 45 8.69 7.51 -2.17
C ARG A 45 9.07 7.02 -0.76
N VAL A 46 9.10 7.91 0.24
CA VAL A 46 9.24 7.52 1.65
C VAL A 46 8.03 6.72 2.12
N ALA A 47 6.82 7.24 1.90
CA ALA A 47 5.58 6.66 2.41
C ALA A 47 5.30 5.23 1.86
N TYR A 48 5.68 4.99 0.60
CA TYR A 48 5.42 3.73 -0.09
C TYR A 48 6.62 2.76 -0.12
N THR A 49 7.68 3.02 0.66
CA THR A 49 8.85 2.12 0.73
C THR A 49 8.55 0.84 1.50
N TYR A 50 7.82 0.94 2.62
CA TYR A 50 7.68 -0.15 3.59
C TYR A 50 6.23 -0.59 3.81
N GLY A 51 6.10 -1.84 4.24
CA GLY A 51 4.90 -2.36 4.84
C GLY A 51 4.81 -2.10 6.35
N ALA A 52 4.23 -3.06 7.08
CA ALA A 52 4.00 -2.95 8.53
C ALA A 52 4.83 -3.94 9.35
N HIS A 53 5.84 -4.60 8.76
CA HIS A 53 6.73 -5.46 9.53
C HIS A 53 7.51 -4.65 10.56
N PHE A 54 7.72 -5.23 11.75
CA PHE A 54 8.36 -4.52 12.85
C PHE A 54 9.72 -3.91 12.48
N THR A 55 10.58 -4.67 11.80
CA THR A 55 11.91 -4.17 11.39
C THR A 55 11.82 -3.06 10.34
N GLU A 56 10.81 -3.08 9.46
CA GLU A 56 10.55 -1.98 8.51
C GLU A 56 10.13 -0.71 9.24
N ARG A 57 9.30 -0.83 10.28
CA ARG A 57 8.93 0.30 11.14
C ARG A 57 10.12 0.88 11.90
N VAL A 58 11.04 0.01 12.39
CA VAL A 58 12.29 0.46 13.01
C VAL A 58 13.18 1.17 12.00
N LYS A 59 13.36 0.63 10.80
CA LYS A 59 14.11 1.28 9.72
C LYS A 59 13.52 2.64 9.35
N ALA A 60 12.19 2.71 9.16
CA ALA A 60 11.51 3.96 8.87
C ALA A 60 11.68 5.00 9.99
N PHE A 61 11.61 4.57 11.25
CA PHE A 61 11.86 5.43 12.40
C PHE A 61 13.28 5.97 12.46
N ASN A 62 14.26 5.19 12.00
CA ASN A 62 15.66 5.58 11.89
C ASN A 62 15.99 6.31 10.58
N LEU A 63 15.00 6.61 9.73
CA LEU A 63 15.17 7.22 8.41
C LEU A 63 16.03 6.38 7.44
N GLU A 64 16.03 5.07 7.59
CA GLU A 64 16.78 4.13 6.77
C GLU A 64 15.91 3.67 5.59
N PHE A 65 16.18 4.16 4.38
CA PHE A 65 15.46 3.82 3.14
C PHE A 65 16.43 3.37 2.03
N PRO A 66 17.08 2.21 2.15
CA PRO A 66 18.11 1.77 1.19
C PRO A 66 17.54 1.51 -0.20
N ASN A 67 16.30 1.04 -0.31
CA ASN A 67 15.65 0.75 -1.59
C ASN A 67 14.25 1.37 -1.69
N PRO A 68 14.13 2.72 -1.73
CA PRO A 68 12.84 3.36 -1.94
C PRO A 68 12.36 3.12 -3.38
N PRO A 69 11.04 3.10 -3.65
CA PRO A 69 10.53 3.04 -5.00
C PRO A 69 11.03 4.20 -5.85
N ASP A 70 11.17 3.99 -7.14
CA ASP A 70 11.55 5.04 -8.08
C ASP A 70 10.36 5.94 -8.41
N VAL A 71 9.18 5.31 -8.57
CA VAL A 71 7.91 5.97 -8.90
C VAL A 71 6.80 5.35 -8.05
N VAL A 72 5.84 6.17 -7.65
CA VAL A 72 4.55 5.74 -7.09
C VAL A 72 3.46 6.12 -8.09
N ALA A 73 2.70 5.14 -8.56
CA ALA A 73 1.57 5.33 -9.45
C ALA A 73 0.26 5.19 -8.68
N HIS A 74 -0.69 6.09 -8.95
CA HIS A 74 -2.04 6.14 -8.37
C HIS A 74 -3.11 6.02 -9.46
N PRO A 75 -3.22 4.87 -10.14
CA PRO A 75 -4.21 4.69 -11.21
C PRO A 75 -5.64 4.84 -10.68
N ARG A 76 -6.47 5.54 -11.43
CA ARG A 76 -7.86 5.90 -11.10
C ARG A 76 -8.88 4.93 -11.69
N ASN A 77 -8.44 4.08 -12.62
CA ASN A 77 -9.27 3.11 -13.32
C ASN A 77 -8.44 1.94 -13.84
N GLU A 78 -9.12 0.89 -14.34
CA GLU A 78 -8.48 -0.33 -14.83
C GLU A 78 -7.56 -0.10 -16.04
N ASN A 79 -7.87 0.88 -16.91
CA ASN A 79 -7.03 1.20 -18.07
C ASN A 79 -5.70 1.81 -17.63
N GLU A 80 -5.70 2.67 -16.62
CA GLU A 80 -4.48 3.25 -16.06
C GLU A 80 -3.63 2.19 -15.32
N VAL A 81 -4.26 1.20 -14.67
CA VAL A 81 -3.55 0.05 -14.11
C VAL A 81 -2.86 -0.74 -15.23
N ALA A 82 -3.60 -1.08 -16.29
CA ALA A 82 -3.04 -1.81 -17.44
C ALA A 82 -1.90 -1.04 -18.09
N ALA A 83 -2.08 0.25 -18.39
CA ALA A 83 -1.05 1.11 -18.97
C ALA A 83 0.22 1.19 -18.08
N THR A 84 0.05 1.21 -16.74
CA THR A 84 1.18 1.22 -15.81
C THR A 84 1.92 -0.12 -15.84
N LEU A 85 1.20 -1.24 -15.91
CA LEU A 85 1.80 -2.58 -16.00
C LEU A 85 2.52 -2.79 -17.34
N ASP A 86 1.91 -2.38 -18.46
CA ASP A 86 2.52 -2.44 -19.79
C ASP A 86 3.81 -1.62 -19.81
N TRP A 87 3.78 -0.40 -19.28
CA TRP A 87 4.97 0.44 -19.15
C TRP A 87 6.07 -0.23 -18.31
N CYS A 88 5.71 -0.88 -17.20
CA CYS A 88 6.67 -1.62 -16.37
C CYS A 88 7.26 -2.80 -17.13
N ASP A 89 6.45 -3.55 -17.87
CA ASP A 89 6.89 -4.73 -18.62
C ASP A 89 7.84 -4.34 -19.78
N GLU A 90 7.46 -3.35 -20.57
CA GLU A 90 8.27 -2.82 -21.67
C GLU A 90 9.66 -2.35 -21.24
N ASN A 91 9.78 -1.81 -20.03
CA ASN A 91 11.02 -1.26 -19.49
C ASN A 91 11.71 -2.18 -18.46
N GLN A 92 11.16 -3.38 -18.22
CA GLN A 92 11.65 -4.34 -17.24
C GLN A 92 11.75 -3.74 -15.83
N TYR A 93 10.79 -2.90 -15.44
CA TYR A 93 10.68 -2.36 -14.10
C TYR A 93 9.96 -3.35 -13.17
N VAL A 94 10.32 -3.32 -11.91
CA VAL A 94 9.63 -4.10 -10.88
C VAL A 94 8.32 -3.40 -10.52
N ALA A 95 7.19 -4.03 -10.80
CA ALA A 95 5.88 -3.54 -10.38
C ALA A 95 5.50 -4.13 -9.01
N VAL A 96 5.20 -3.27 -8.03
CA VAL A 96 4.80 -3.67 -6.68
C VAL A 96 3.39 -3.16 -6.39
N PRO A 97 2.37 -4.03 -6.36
CA PRO A 97 1.02 -3.61 -5.99
C PRO A 97 0.98 -3.22 -4.49
N TYR A 98 0.34 -2.10 -4.19
CA TYR A 98 0.24 -1.57 -2.84
C TYR A 98 -1.21 -1.26 -2.49
N GLY A 99 -1.72 -1.93 -1.46
CA GLY A 99 -3.03 -1.65 -0.88
C GLY A 99 -2.90 -0.73 0.34
N GLY A 100 -3.19 -1.23 1.53
CA GLY A 100 -3.06 -0.48 2.77
C GLY A 100 -1.67 -0.49 3.43
N GLY A 101 -0.66 -1.08 2.80
CA GLY A 101 0.68 -1.16 3.39
C GLY A 101 0.77 -2.00 4.66
N SER A 102 -0.21 -2.87 4.92
CA SER A 102 -0.33 -3.62 6.17
C SER A 102 0.44 -4.95 6.21
N SER A 103 1.18 -5.30 5.16
CA SER A 103 1.99 -6.50 5.08
C SER A 103 3.03 -6.54 6.23
N VAL A 104 3.08 -7.68 6.94
CA VAL A 104 4.05 -7.92 8.02
C VAL A 104 5.11 -8.97 7.63
N VAL A 105 5.21 -9.30 6.34
CA VAL A 105 6.10 -10.34 5.80
C VAL A 105 7.02 -9.82 4.70
N TRP A 106 7.35 -8.54 4.71
CA TRP A 106 8.18 -7.82 3.72
C TRP A 106 7.68 -7.92 2.27
N GLY A 107 6.39 -8.15 2.06
CA GLY A 107 5.81 -8.36 0.73
C GLY A 107 5.76 -7.11 -0.16
N LEU A 108 6.11 -5.94 0.37
CA LEU A 108 6.03 -4.66 -0.34
C LEU A 108 7.40 -4.06 -0.68
N ASN A 109 8.46 -4.63 -0.14
CA ASN A 109 9.82 -4.14 -0.36
C ASN A 109 10.54 -5.07 -1.34
N PRO A 110 10.73 -4.65 -2.60
CA PRO A 110 11.41 -5.49 -3.59
C PRO A 110 12.90 -5.64 -3.24
N PRO A 111 13.53 -6.75 -3.64
CA PRO A 111 14.97 -6.92 -3.49
C PRO A 111 15.75 -5.81 -4.20
N GLU A 112 16.83 -5.36 -3.59
CA GLU A 112 17.66 -4.25 -4.09
C GLU A 112 18.28 -4.52 -5.49
N ASP A 113 18.51 -5.79 -5.82
CA ASP A 113 19.13 -6.25 -7.06
C ASP A 113 18.13 -6.41 -8.23
N ARG A 114 16.84 -6.19 -8.01
CA ARG A 114 15.78 -6.40 -9.02
C ARG A 114 15.62 -5.25 -10.01
N GLY A 115 16.25 -4.12 -9.80
CA GLY A 115 16.21 -2.98 -10.72
C GLY A 115 15.26 -1.85 -10.28
N PRO A 116 14.92 -0.93 -11.19
CA PRO A 116 14.02 0.19 -10.90
C PRO A 116 12.61 -0.31 -10.55
N THR A 117 11.96 0.38 -9.61
CA THR A 117 10.69 -0.08 -9.01
C THR A 117 9.60 0.97 -9.15
N VAL A 118 8.44 0.53 -9.62
CA VAL A 118 7.18 1.27 -9.62
C VAL A 118 6.24 0.64 -8.59
N VAL A 119 5.86 1.40 -7.58
CA VAL A 119 4.78 1.00 -6.68
C VAL A 119 3.45 1.44 -7.30
N ILE A 120 2.49 0.52 -7.37
CA ILE A 120 1.15 0.79 -7.90
C ILE A 120 0.19 0.82 -6.72
N SER A 121 -0.13 2.03 -6.25
CA SER A 121 -1.12 2.24 -5.19
C SER A 121 -2.53 2.10 -5.75
N LEU A 122 -3.35 1.32 -5.08
CA LEU A 122 -4.75 1.12 -5.46
C LEU A 122 -5.71 2.04 -4.70
N ASP A 123 -5.20 3.07 -4.05
CA ASP A 123 -5.96 3.98 -3.17
C ASP A 123 -7.09 4.74 -3.88
N GLN A 124 -6.98 4.96 -5.19
CA GLN A 124 -8.02 5.60 -6.01
C GLN A 124 -9.09 4.62 -6.52
N LEU A 125 -8.91 3.31 -6.30
CA LEU A 125 -9.81 2.24 -6.74
C LEU A 125 -10.58 1.70 -5.52
N ASP A 126 -11.49 2.49 -4.97
CA ASP A 126 -12.09 2.26 -3.65
C ASP A 126 -13.63 2.14 -3.63
N GLN A 127 -14.25 1.95 -4.82
CA GLN A 127 -15.70 1.96 -4.95
C GLN A 127 -16.33 0.57 -5.04
N VAL A 128 -17.55 0.44 -4.52
CA VAL A 128 -18.49 -0.63 -4.86
C VAL A 128 -19.17 -0.23 -6.17
N LEU A 129 -18.86 -0.95 -7.25
CA LEU A 129 -19.31 -0.60 -8.60
C LEU A 129 -20.68 -1.17 -8.92
N GLU A 130 -21.03 -2.34 -8.34
CA GLU A 130 -22.26 -3.05 -8.63
C GLU A 130 -22.67 -3.90 -7.44
N LEU A 131 -23.98 -3.95 -7.17
CA LEU A 131 -24.62 -4.86 -6.23
C LEU A 131 -25.66 -5.69 -6.97
N ASP A 132 -25.45 -7.00 -7.02
CA ASP A 132 -26.45 -7.96 -7.50
C ASP A 132 -27.21 -8.55 -6.30
N GLU A 133 -28.39 -8.04 -6.06
CA GLU A 133 -29.25 -8.45 -4.93
C GLU A 133 -29.77 -9.88 -5.09
N VAL A 134 -29.89 -10.37 -6.33
CA VAL A 134 -30.40 -11.71 -6.62
C VAL A 134 -29.35 -12.77 -6.27
N SER A 135 -28.13 -12.61 -6.76
CA SER A 135 -27.02 -13.52 -6.46
C SER A 135 -26.28 -13.16 -5.18
N ARG A 136 -26.63 -12.03 -4.54
CA ARG A 136 -25.95 -11.49 -3.36
C ARG A 136 -24.44 -11.35 -3.60
N ALA A 137 -24.09 -10.83 -4.76
CA ALA A 137 -22.72 -10.57 -5.16
C ALA A 137 -22.50 -9.07 -5.35
N ALA A 138 -21.23 -8.65 -5.32
CA ALA A 138 -20.84 -7.28 -5.58
C ALA A 138 -19.56 -7.22 -6.41
N ARG A 139 -19.50 -6.27 -7.34
CA ARG A 139 -18.26 -5.89 -8.00
C ARG A 139 -17.65 -4.70 -7.29
N ILE A 140 -16.46 -4.91 -6.73
CA ILE A 140 -15.82 -3.98 -5.81
C ILE A 140 -14.38 -3.74 -6.26
N GLN A 141 -13.94 -2.50 -6.20
CA GLN A 141 -12.56 -2.15 -6.51
C GLN A 141 -11.60 -2.59 -5.40
N ALA A 142 -10.39 -2.98 -5.79
CA ALA A 142 -9.45 -3.69 -4.93
C ALA A 142 -8.81 -2.82 -3.83
N GLY A 143 -8.78 -1.50 -4.01
CA GLY A 143 -8.17 -0.54 -3.09
C GLY A 143 -9.07 -0.11 -1.93
N VAL A 144 -10.33 -0.55 -1.89
CA VAL A 144 -11.24 -0.16 -0.81
C VAL A 144 -10.82 -0.72 0.54
N PHE A 145 -10.71 0.16 1.54
CA PHE A 145 -10.45 -0.22 2.93
C PHE A 145 -11.70 -0.77 3.61
N GLY A 146 -11.51 -1.66 4.59
CA GLY A 146 -12.62 -2.32 5.29
C GLY A 146 -13.72 -1.40 5.79
N PRO A 147 -13.45 -0.35 6.57
CA PRO A 147 -14.49 0.57 7.04
C PRO A 147 -15.22 1.29 5.90
N HIS A 148 -14.49 1.69 4.85
CA HIS A 148 -15.08 2.38 3.70
C HIS A 148 -15.99 1.43 2.89
N LEU A 149 -15.57 0.19 2.70
CA LEU A 149 -16.37 -0.87 2.08
C LEU A 149 -17.69 -1.10 2.82
N GLU A 150 -17.62 -1.31 4.13
CA GLU A 150 -18.81 -1.52 4.94
C GLU A 150 -19.76 -0.30 4.92
N ASN A 151 -19.23 0.91 4.89
CA ASN A 151 -20.02 2.14 4.78
C ASN A 151 -20.75 2.26 3.43
N GLN A 152 -20.21 1.69 2.35
CA GLN A 152 -20.87 1.65 1.05
C GLN A 152 -21.96 0.55 0.98
N LEU A 153 -21.76 -0.58 1.67
CA LEU A 153 -22.71 -1.71 1.65
C LEU A 153 -23.91 -1.52 2.59
N ARG A 154 -23.70 -0.94 3.77
CA ARG A 154 -24.73 -0.78 4.81
C ARG A 154 -26.00 -0.05 4.39
N PRO A 155 -25.97 1.02 3.59
CA PRO A 155 -27.18 1.69 3.11
C PRO A 155 -28.11 0.78 2.29
N HIS A 156 -27.54 -0.27 1.69
CA HIS A 156 -28.27 -1.28 0.91
C HIS A 156 -28.69 -2.51 1.75
N GLY A 157 -28.41 -2.50 3.05
CA GLY A 157 -28.75 -3.61 3.96
C GLY A 157 -27.76 -4.78 3.91
N TYR A 158 -26.57 -4.57 3.34
CA TYR A 158 -25.55 -5.61 3.19
C TYR A 158 -24.30 -5.36 4.05
N THR A 159 -23.54 -6.40 4.23
CA THR A 159 -22.19 -6.42 4.82
C THR A 159 -21.37 -7.50 4.14
N LEU A 160 -20.08 -7.26 3.92
CA LEU A 160 -19.18 -8.30 3.44
C LEU A 160 -18.92 -9.37 4.52
N ARG A 161 -19.05 -8.98 5.79
CA ARG A 161 -18.82 -9.83 6.97
C ARG A 161 -17.44 -10.46 7.03
N HIS A 162 -16.46 -9.78 6.45
CA HIS A 162 -15.06 -10.19 6.49
C HIS A 162 -14.24 -9.16 7.27
N PHE A 163 -13.80 -9.54 8.48
CA PHE A 163 -13.12 -8.64 9.42
C PHE A 163 -11.76 -9.20 9.81
N PRO A 164 -10.73 -9.07 8.95
CA PRO A 164 -9.37 -9.46 9.31
C PRO A 164 -8.81 -8.55 10.39
N GLN A 165 -7.75 -8.98 11.07
CA GLN A 165 -7.13 -8.21 12.16
C GLN A 165 -6.75 -6.80 11.74
N SER A 166 -6.25 -6.62 10.53
CA SER A 166 -5.88 -5.33 9.94
C SER A 166 -7.03 -4.59 9.24
N PHE A 167 -8.30 -4.91 9.53
CA PHE A 167 -9.50 -4.41 8.84
C PHE A 167 -9.48 -2.92 8.52
N ARG A 168 -8.98 -2.09 9.45
CA ARG A 168 -8.93 -0.63 9.28
C ARG A 168 -7.80 -0.15 8.37
N PHE A 169 -6.78 -0.99 8.16
CA PHE A 169 -5.51 -0.62 7.54
C PHE A 169 -5.19 -1.47 6.30
N SER A 170 -6.12 -2.32 5.88
CA SER A 170 -5.94 -3.21 4.74
C SER A 170 -7.11 -3.11 3.76
N THR A 171 -6.86 -3.49 2.53
CA THR A 171 -7.79 -3.35 1.42
C THR A 171 -8.33 -4.70 0.99
N LEU A 172 -9.50 -4.70 0.32
CA LEU A 172 -10.13 -5.91 -0.22
C LEU A 172 -9.16 -6.70 -1.13
N GLY A 173 -8.46 -6.02 -2.03
CA GLY A 173 -7.49 -6.67 -2.92
C GLY A 173 -6.35 -7.31 -2.15
N GLY A 174 -5.88 -6.66 -1.07
CA GLY A 174 -4.87 -7.22 -0.17
C GLY A 174 -5.37 -8.49 0.52
N TRP A 175 -6.63 -8.55 0.95
CA TRP A 175 -7.21 -9.75 1.58
C TRP A 175 -7.26 -10.92 0.62
N ILE A 176 -7.64 -10.68 -0.63
CA ILE A 176 -7.70 -11.71 -1.67
C ILE A 176 -6.29 -12.20 -2.01
N ALA A 177 -5.36 -11.28 -2.26
CA ALA A 177 -3.98 -11.60 -2.65
C ALA A 177 -3.24 -12.42 -1.59
N THR A 178 -3.49 -12.13 -0.30
CA THR A 178 -2.83 -12.82 0.83
C THR A 178 -3.67 -13.96 1.41
N ARG A 179 -4.86 -14.23 0.86
CA ARG A 179 -5.83 -15.19 1.42
C ARG A 179 -6.10 -14.91 2.90
N SER A 180 -6.28 -13.64 3.22
CA SER A 180 -6.50 -13.20 4.60
C SER A 180 -7.80 -13.78 5.14
N GLY A 181 -7.72 -14.44 6.29
CA GLY A 181 -8.88 -14.86 7.06
C GLY A 181 -9.37 -13.77 8.02
N GLY A 182 -10.55 -13.95 8.57
CA GLY A 182 -11.12 -13.09 9.60
C GLY A 182 -11.84 -13.90 10.67
N HIS A 183 -12.38 -13.24 11.70
CA HIS A 183 -13.09 -13.93 12.78
C HIS A 183 -14.32 -14.70 12.34
N TYR A 184 -14.88 -14.38 11.16
CA TYR A 184 -16.10 -14.96 10.63
C TYR A 184 -15.90 -15.67 9.28
N ALA A 185 -14.65 -15.90 8.90
CA ALA A 185 -14.30 -16.60 7.66
C ALA A 185 -14.21 -18.12 7.89
#